data_beba04773e6fbffabce3e8c697deb57e
#
_entry.id   beba04773e6fbffabce3e8c697deb57e
#
_cell.length_a   1.000
_cell.length_b   1.000
_cell.length_c   1.000
_cell.angle_alpha   90.00
_cell.angle_beta   90.00
_cell.angle_gamma   90.00
#
_symmetry.space_group_name_H-M   'P 1'
#
loop_
_entity.id
_entity.type
_entity.pdbx_description
1 polymer ?
#
loop_
_entity_poly.entity_id
_entity_poly.type
_entity_poly.pdbx_seq_one_letter_code
_entity_poly.pdbx_strand_id
1 'polypeptide(L)'
;MDHFHTAMSTLLDQQTLDQDTSFGVLSEILEGKLNESQIGAVLALLAVHDPTSEELTGAAQAMRQQVTPVSYEQHLGSILLDTCGTGGAPKTFNVSTAAAIILSAVQPPQGSPINRIQVAKHGNRSRTGRGSAEVLMALGVHVDASTETQAKCLSQAGVCFCFAVNHHPAVKHAMPTRKSLGFPTIFNAIGPLTNPAGADFQLIGVYKDELVVPMAQALLNLGVKRAMVVHSHDGLDELSTTAPTRVVHAVNGQLAEEIVDASELGLRRVKIEDVRARDVEHSAEIIRSIVSNQPTAFADMAMLTGWGLYAAIFFT
;
A
#
# COMPACT_ATOMS: atom_id res chain seq x y z
N MET A 1 9.76 29.90 3.57
CA MET A 1 8.75 30.20 2.53
C MET A 1 7.40 29.77 3.11
N ASP A 2 6.35 30.52 2.90
CA ASP A 2 5.02 30.18 3.38
C ASP A 2 4.35 29.24 2.35
N HIS A 3 4.55 27.93 2.55
CA HIS A 3 4.06 26.93 1.60
C HIS A 3 2.52 26.84 1.59
N PHE A 4 1.88 27.16 2.71
CA PHE A 4 0.42 27.21 2.78
C PHE A 4 -0.16 28.22 1.79
N HIS A 5 0.32 29.48 1.81
CA HIS A 5 -0.21 30.51 0.92
C HIS A 5 0.09 30.20 -0.55
N THR A 6 1.28 29.67 -0.85
CA THR A 6 1.63 29.25 -2.22
C THR A 6 0.70 28.14 -2.69
N ALA A 7 0.51 27.09 -1.91
CA ALA A 7 -0.37 25.98 -2.24
C ALA A 7 -1.84 26.46 -2.42
N MET A 8 -2.33 27.33 -1.52
CA MET A 8 -3.69 27.86 -1.61
C MET A 8 -3.90 28.68 -2.88
N SER A 9 -2.93 29.57 -3.25
CA SER A 9 -3.04 30.33 -4.49
C SER A 9 -3.12 29.40 -5.71
N THR A 10 -2.21 28.43 -5.82
CA THR A 10 -2.16 27.49 -6.92
C THR A 10 -3.46 26.67 -7.03
N LEU A 11 -3.95 26.12 -5.92
CA LEU A 11 -5.15 25.29 -5.92
C LEU A 11 -6.43 26.09 -6.19
N LEU A 12 -6.52 27.34 -5.73
CA LEU A 12 -7.67 28.23 -6.03
C LEU A 12 -7.70 28.64 -7.51
N ASP A 13 -6.55 28.72 -8.17
CA ASP A 13 -6.43 28.91 -9.61
C ASP A 13 -6.66 27.60 -10.40
N GLN A 14 -7.16 26.55 -9.76
CA GLN A 14 -7.43 25.23 -10.34
C GLN A 14 -6.19 24.57 -10.99
N GLN A 15 -5.01 24.90 -10.48
CA GLN A 15 -3.74 24.29 -10.87
C GLN A 15 -3.37 23.18 -9.87
N THR A 16 -2.57 22.21 -10.31
CA THR A 16 -2.00 21.17 -9.45
C THR A 16 -0.72 21.67 -8.79
N LEU A 17 -0.38 21.10 -7.64
CA LEU A 17 0.85 21.43 -6.96
C LEU A 17 2.05 20.73 -7.61
N ASP A 18 3.16 21.43 -7.74
CA ASP A 18 4.45 20.79 -7.97
C ASP A 18 4.92 20.02 -6.72
N GLN A 19 5.96 19.22 -6.90
CA GLN A 19 6.49 18.36 -5.84
C GLN A 19 6.95 19.16 -4.61
N ASP A 20 7.64 20.27 -4.80
CA ASP A 20 8.21 21.07 -3.71
C ASP A 20 7.11 21.78 -2.89
N THR A 21 6.10 22.32 -3.57
CA THR A 21 4.95 22.95 -2.91
C THR A 21 4.11 21.91 -2.16
N SER A 22 3.86 20.75 -2.76
CA SER A 22 3.18 19.63 -2.11
C SER A 22 3.95 19.16 -0.87
N PHE A 23 5.26 18.94 -0.99
CA PHE A 23 6.11 18.59 0.14
C PHE A 23 6.04 19.64 1.26
N GLY A 24 6.14 20.93 0.91
CA GLY A 24 6.15 22.02 1.89
C GLY A 24 4.84 22.13 2.67
N VAL A 25 3.70 22.15 1.98
CA VAL A 25 2.40 22.31 2.66
C VAL A 25 2.05 21.06 3.49
N LEU A 26 2.37 19.86 3.02
CA LEU A 26 2.17 18.63 3.80
C LEU A 26 3.11 18.57 5.02
N SER A 27 4.34 19.06 4.90
CA SER A 27 5.26 19.21 6.04
C SER A 27 4.68 20.15 7.10
N GLU A 28 4.15 21.31 6.70
CA GLU A 28 3.51 22.26 7.63
C GLU A 28 2.29 21.64 8.34
N ILE A 29 1.50 20.83 7.65
CA ILE A 29 0.39 20.07 8.25
C ILE A 29 0.93 19.07 9.29
N LEU A 30 1.91 18.25 8.91
CA LEU A 30 2.44 17.17 9.74
C LEU A 30 3.23 17.69 10.95
N GLU A 31 3.80 18.88 10.86
CA GLU A 31 4.47 19.59 11.96
C GLU A 31 3.50 20.33 12.88
N GLY A 32 2.20 20.36 12.55
CA GLY A 32 1.18 21.05 13.34
C GLY A 32 1.24 22.57 13.26
N LYS A 33 1.81 23.12 12.18
CA LYS A 33 1.93 24.56 11.94
C LYS A 33 0.64 25.20 11.43
N LEU A 34 -0.26 24.40 10.85
CA LEU A 34 -1.53 24.83 10.30
C LEU A 34 -2.68 24.50 11.26
N ASN A 35 -3.67 25.39 11.34
CA ASN A 35 -4.90 25.12 12.07
C ASN A 35 -5.87 24.26 11.27
N GLU A 36 -6.93 23.75 11.92
CA GLU A 36 -7.89 22.83 11.29
C GLU A 36 -8.59 23.41 10.05
N SER A 37 -8.88 24.73 10.04
CA SER A 37 -9.50 25.40 8.88
C SER A 37 -8.55 25.45 7.69
N GLN A 38 -7.28 25.73 7.93
CA GLN A 38 -6.25 25.74 6.90
C GLN A 38 -6.01 24.33 6.35
N ILE A 39 -5.89 23.33 7.23
CA ILE A 39 -5.78 21.92 6.82
C ILE A 39 -7.00 21.51 6.01
N GLY A 40 -8.20 21.88 6.46
CA GLY A 40 -9.45 21.56 5.76
C GLY A 40 -9.50 22.14 4.35
N ALA A 41 -9.08 23.40 4.17
CA ALA A 41 -9.04 24.06 2.88
C ALA A 41 -8.06 23.34 1.91
N VAL A 42 -6.83 23.06 2.35
CA VAL A 42 -5.83 22.36 1.52
C VAL A 42 -6.34 20.97 1.12
N LEU A 43 -6.82 20.17 2.10
CA LEU A 43 -7.27 18.80 1.83
C LEU A 43 -8.52 18.75 0.95
N ALA A 44 -9.42 19.71 1.08
CA ALA A 44 -10.62 19.79 0.24
C ALA A 44 -10.27 20.18 -1.20
N LEU A 45 -9.39 21.16 -1.41
CA LEU A 45 -8.96 21.57 -2.74
C LEU A 45 -8.17 20.48 -3.45
N LEU A 46 -7.25 19.78 -2.75
CA LEU A 46 -6.55 18.62 -3.30
C LEU A 46 -7.50 17.45 -3.64
N ALA A 47 -8.68 17.37 -3.04
CA ALA A 47 -9.65 16.32 -3.34
C ALA A 47 -10.57 16.64 -4.53
N VAL A 48 -10.47 17.83 -5.14
CA VAL A 48 -11.29 18.23 -6.31
C VAL A 48 -10.82 17.55 -7.59
N HIS A 49 -9.56 17.15 -7.64
CA HIS A 49 -8.95 16.42 -8.77
C HIS A 49 -8.26 15.15 -8.32
N ASP A 50 -7.93 14.27 -9.25
CA ASP A 50 -7.11 13.11 -8.98
C ASP A 50 -5.64 13.57 -8.82
N PRO A 51 -4.94 13.13 -7.74
CA PRO A 51 -3.61 13.64 -7.44
C PRO A 51 -2.59 13.26 -8.51
N THR A 52 -1.74 14.21 -8.85
CA THR A 52 -0.62 14.02 -9.78
C THR A 52 0.52 13.23 -9.12
N SER A 53 1.44 12.72 -9.94
CA SER A 53 2.65 12.07 -9.43
C SER A 53 3.52 13.01 -8.61
N GLU A 54 3.56 14.30 -8.94
CA GLU A 54 4.31 15.31 -8.20
C GLU A 54 3.69 15.57 -6.83
N GLU A 55 2.36 15.76 -6.78
CA GLU A 55 1.63 15.92 -5.52
C GLU A 55 1.81 14.70 -4.60
N LEU A 56 1.70 13.48 -5.14
CA LEU A 56 1.91 12.24 -4.41
C LEU A 56 3.35 12.11 -3.91
N THR A 57 4.32 12.45 -4.75
CA THR A 57 5.75 12.37 -4.40
C THR A 57 6.08 13.32 -3.26
N GLY A 58 5.71 14.60 -3.39
CA GLY A 58 5.99 15.61 -2.37
C GLY A 58 5.30 15.28 -1.04
N ALA A 59 4.02 14.91 -1.09
CA ALA A 59 3.27 14.51 0.10
C ALA A 59 3.85 13.27 0.80
N ALA A 60 4.27 12.27 0.03
CA ALA A 60 4.90 11.06 0.57
C ALA A 60 6.28 11.36 1.15
N GLN A 61 7.07 12.25 0.55
CA GLN A 61 8.36 12.70 1.10
C GLN A 61 8.18 13.38 2.46
N ALA A 62 7.19 14.26 2.61
CA ALA A 62 6.86 14.90 3.88
C ALA A 62 6.51 13.86 4.96
N MET A 63 5.70 12.85 4.62
CA MET A 63 5.40 11.76 5.55
C MET A 63 6.61 10.90 5.90
N ARG A 64 7.47 10.55 4.91
CA ARG A 64 8.67 9.74 5.13
C ARG A 64 9.67 10.43 6.07
N GLN A 65 9.75 11.77 6.07
CA GLN A 65 10.62 12.50 7.00
C GLN A 65 10.17 12.42 8.46
N GLN A 66 8.88 12.17 8.69
CA GLN A 66 8.28 12.10 10.01
C GLN A 66 8.01 10.65 10.47
N VAL A 67 8.47 9.66 9.69
CA VAL A 67 8.22 8.25 10.00
C VAL A 67 9.04 7.78 11.19
N THR A 68 8.45 6.93 12.02
CA THR A 68 9.19 6.11 12.99
C THR A 68 9.65 4.84 12.27
N PRO A 69 10.94 4.70 11.91
CA PRO A 69 11.40 3.63 11.04
C PRO A 69 11.49 2.28 11.77
N VAL A 70 11.36 1.20 11.01
CA VAL A 70 11.80 -0.13 11.42
C VAL A 70 13.25 -0.29 11.00
N SER A 71 14.17 -0.13 11.96
CA SER A 71 15.59 -0.31 11.70
C SER A 71 15.98 -1.77 11.88
N TYR A 72 16.29 -2.46 10.79
CA TYR A 72 16.80 -3.82 10.81
C TYR A 72 17.96 -3.96 9.84
N GLU A 73 18.87 -4.88 10.14
CA GLU A 73 19.99 -5.17 9.28
C GLU A 73 19.53 -6.10 8.16
N GLN A 74 19.51 -5.57 6.93
CA GLN A 74 19.16 -6.33 5.74
C GLN A 74 20.34 -7.23 5.37
N HIS A 75 20.13 -8.55 5.34
CA HIS A 75 21.18 -9.49 4.93
C HIS A 75 21.52 -9.33 3.46
N LEU A 76 22.80 -9.54 3.14
CA LEU A 76 23.25 -9.51 1.75
C LEU A 76 22.47 -10.53 0.91
N GLY A 77 21.93 -10.07 -0.22
CA GLY A 77 21.10 -10.88 -1.10
C GLY A 77 19.64 -11.03 -0.65
N SER A 78 19.22 -10.43 0.48
CA SER A 78 17.79 -10.36 0.79
C SER A 78 17.12 -9.17 0.11
N ILE A 79 15.81 -9.30 -0.13
CA ILE A 79 14.96 -8.20 -0.61
C ILE A 79 13.82 -7.98 0.36
N LEU A 80 13.38 -6.71 0.46
CA LEU A 80 12.26 -6.33 1.29
C LEU A 80 11.06 -5.94 0.44
N LEU A 81 9.94 -6.59 0.69
CA LEU A 81 8.66 -6.37 0.00
C LEU A 81 7.64 -5.67 0.88
N ASP A 82 6.71 -4.97 0.23
CA ASP A 82 5.43 -4.57 0.82
C ASP A 82 4.27 -4.94 -0.11
N THR A 83 3.15 -5.31 0.48
CA THR A 83 1.88 -5.55 -0.21
C THR A 83 0.80 -4.75 0.50
N CYS A 84 0.41 -3.64 -0.05
CA CYS A 84 -0.60 -2.79 0.56
C CYS A 84 -1.53 -2.19 -0.50
N GLY A 85 -2.56 -1.49 -0.08
CA GLY A 85 -3.46 -0.79 -0.97
C GLY A 85 -3.91 0.53 -0.34
N THR A 86 -4.44 1.41 -1.17
CA THR A 86 -4.99 2.69 -0.73
C THR A 86 -6.23 2.52 0.14
N GLY A 87 -6.86 1.35 0.08
CA GLY A 87 -8.20 1.11 0.60
C GLY A 87 -9.25 1.91 -0.18
N GLY A 88 -10.51 1.72 0.16
CA GLY A 88 -11.62 2.41 -0.53
C GLY A 88 -12.33 1.55 -1.57
N ALA A 89 -11.69 0.53 -2.10
CA ALA A 89 -12.28 -0.45 -3.01
C ALA A 89 -13.37 -1.33 -2.33
N PRO A 90 -14.21 -2.02 -3.11
CA PRO A 90 -15.11 -3.04 -2.60
C PRO A 90 -14.36 -4.09 -1.78
N LYS A 91 -14.96 -4.56 -0.68
CA LYS A 91 -14.27 -5.50 0.22
C LYS A 91 -14.46 -6.94 -0.22
N THR A 92 -13.33 -7.62 -0.41
CA THR A 92 -13.19 -9.06 -0.53
C THR A 92 -12.78 -9.67 0.83
N PHE A 93 -11.73 -10.45 0.89
CA PHE A 93 -11.00 -10.77 2.12
C PHE A 93 -9.69 -9.95 2.16
N ASN A 94 -8.83 -10.20 3.14
CA ASN A 94 -7.55 -9.46 3.23
C ASN A 94 -6.47 -10.10 2.35
N VAL A 95 -6.64 -9.96 1.02
CA VAL A 95 -5.78 -10.56 -0.02
C VAL A 95 -4.32 -10.20 0.18
N SER A 96 -4.01 -8.91 0.28
CA SER A 96 -2.64 -8.43 0.46
C SER A 96 -1.99 -8.95 1.76
N THR A 97 -2.79 -9.24 2.81
CA THR A 97 -2.27 -9.88 4.05
C THR A 97 -1.93 -11.35 3.82
N ALA A 98 -2.80 -12.08 3.12
CA ALA A 98 -2.53 -13.46 2.75
C ALA A 98 -1.32 -13.58 1.83
N ALA A 99 -1.21 -12.72 0.82
CA ALA A 99 -0.07 -12.66 -0.11
C ALA A 99 1.25 -12.35 0.63
N ALA A 100 1.24 -11.44 1.62
CA ALA A 100 2.41 -11.14 2.45
C ALA A 100 2.93 -12.39 3.19
N ILE A 101 2.02 -13.17 3.79
CA ILE A 101 2.37 -14.41 4.50
C ILE A 101 2.91 -15.45 3.52
N ILE A 102 2.25 -15.65 2.38
CA ILE A 102 2.70 -16.59 1.33
C ILE A 102 4.12 -16.21 0.87
N LEU A 103 4.35 -14.95 0.50
CA LEU A 103 5.62 -14.47 -0.03
C LEU A 103 6.78 -14.65 0.97
N SER A 104 6.52 -14.48 2.27
CA SER A 104 7.54 -14.67 3.31
C SER A 104 8.03 -16.12 3.43
N ALA A 105 7.23 -17.08 2.96
CA ALA A 105 7.55 -18.51 2.98
C ALA A 105 8.12 -19.03 1.64
N VAL A 106 8.03 -18.24 0.56
CA VAL A 106 8.51 -18.64 -0.78
C VAL A 106 10.05 -18.53 -0.84
N GLN A 107 10.66 -19.54 -1.43
CA GLN A 107 12.11 -19.53 -1.69
C GLN A 107 12.40 -18.87 -3.05
N PRO A 108 13.45 -18.03 -3.14
CA PRO A 108 13.93 -17.53 -4.42
C PRO A 108 14.34 -18.67 -5.36
N PRO A 109 14.36 -18.44 -6.70
CA PRO A 109 14.80 -19.42 -7.66
C PRO A 109 16.26 -19.83 -7.40
N GLN A 110 16.58 -21.11 -7.66
CA GLN A 110 17.95 -21.61 -7.51
C GLN A 110 18.90 -20.85 -8.46
N GLY A 111 20.02 -20.38 -7.92
CA GLY A 111 21.01 -19.59 -8.67
C GLY A 111 20.69 -18.10 -8.76
N SER A 112 19.58 -17.64 -8.18
CA SER A 112 19.29 -16.22 -8.05
C SER A 112 20.31 -15.50 -7.15
N PRO A 113 20.70 -14.25 -7.45
CA PRO A 113 21.45 -13.42 -6.52
C PRO A 113 20.65 -13.06 -5.26
N ILE A 114 19.30 -13.14 -5.34
CA ILE A 114 18.40 -13.00 -4.21
C ILE A 114 18.30 -14.36 -3.54
N ASN A 115 18.62 -14.40 -2.25
CA ASN A 115 18.62 -15.65 -1.45
C ASN A 115 17.50 -15.67 -0.40
N ARG A 116 16.83 -14.53 -0.14
CA ARG A 116 15.75 -14.43 0.84
C ARG A 116 14.75 -13.34 0.47
N ILE A 117 13.47 -13.67 0.60
CA ILE A 117 12.36 -12.72 0.53
C ILE A 117 11.93 -12.36 1.95
N GLN A 118 11.79 -11.08 2.23
CA GLN A 118 11.26 -10.56 3.49
C GLN A 118 10.10 -9.60 3.20
N VAL A 119 9.10 -9.58 4.05
CA VAL A 119 7.90 -8.77 3.84
C VAL A 119 7.65 -7.88 5.06
N ALA A 120 7.77 -6.57 4.88
CA ALA A 120 7.33 -5.59 5.86
C ALA A 120 5.96 -5.06 5.44
N LYS A 121 4.91 -5.78 5.83
CA LYS A 121 3.57 -5.38 5.44
C LYS A 121 3.13 -4.12 6.15
N HIS A 122 3.00 -3.02 5.40
CA HIS A 122 2.38 -1.81 5.90
C HIS A 122 0.85 -1.95 5.89
N GLY A 123 0.19 -1.50 6.93
CA GLY A 123 -1.26 -1.61 7.03
C GLY A 123 -1.87 -0.84 8.19
N ASN A 124 -3.18 -0.75 8.18
CA ASN A 124 -3.94 0.03 9.16
C ASN A 124 -5.24 -0.67 9.53
N ARG A 125 -5.95 -0.08 10.50
CA ARG A 125 -7.36 -0.34 10.72
C ARG A 125 -8.19 0.25 9.59
N SER A 126 -9.31 -0.37 9.27
CA SER A 126 -10.26 0.20 8.31
C SER A 126 -11.43 0.88 9.01
N ARG A 127 -12.08 1.82 8.33
CA ARG A 127 -13.32 2.46 8.82
C ARG A 127 -14.46 1.45 9.03
N THR A 128 -14.40 0.32 8.33
CA THR A 128 -15.41 -0.76 8.41
C THR A 128 -15.05 -1.84 9.41
N GLY A 129 -13.94 -1.71 10.16
CA GLY A 129 -13.46 -2.71 11.12
C GLY A 129 -12.91 -3.99 10.47
N ARG A 130 -12.62 -3.99 9.16
CA ARG A 130 -12.13 -5.16 8.42
C ARG A 130 -10.79 -4.87 7.70
N GLY A 131 -9.94 -4.10 8.33
CA GLY A 131 -8.59 -3.83 7.85
C GLY A 131 -7.59 -4.94 8.18
N SER A 132 -6.37 -4.78 7.70
CA SER A 132 -5.30 -5.76 7.97
C SER A 132 -4.97 -5.90 9.45
N ALA A 133 -5.03 -4.80 10.22
CA ALA A 133 -4.78 -4.85 11.66
C ALA A 133 -5.82 -5.71 12.39
N GLU A 134 -7.12 -5.51 12.11
CA GLU A 134 -8.19 -6.27 12.76
C GLU A 134 -8.08 -7.76 12.44
N VAL A 135 -7.81 -8.12 11.18
CA VAL A 135 -7.68 -9.53 10.79
C VAL A 135 -6.45 -10.18 11.38
N LEU A 136 -5.32 -9.48 11.45
CA LEU A 136 -4.11 -9.98 12.12
C LEU A 136 -4.34 -10.18 13.62
N MET A 137 -5.09 -9.30 14.29
CA MET A 137 -5.50 -9.51 15.69
C MET A 137 -6.36 -10.76 15.84
N ALA A 138 -7.32 -11.01 14.93
CA ALA A 138 -8.13 -12.23 14.93
C ALA A 138 -7.30 -13.51 14.64
N LEU A 139 -6.15 -13.35 13.97
CA LEU A 139 -5.17 -14.42 13.78
C LEU A 139 -4.25 -14.62 15.01
N GLY A 140 -4.35 -13.78 16.05
CA GLY A 140 -3.53 -13.83 17.25
C GLY A 140 -2.23 -13.04 17.17
N VAL A 141 -2.04 -12.19 16.14
CA VAL A 141 -0.85 -11.34 15.98
C VAL A 141 -0.97 -10.10 16.85
N HIS A 142 0.08 -9.79 17.60
CA HIS A 142 0.19 -8.55 18.37
C HIS A 142 0.61 -7.40 17.45
N VAL A 143 -0.38 -6.62 16.97
CA VAL A 143 -0.17 -5.57 15.95
C VAL A 143 0.55 -4.33 16.49
N ASP A 144 0.49 -4.08 17.81
CA ASP A 144 1.15 -2.96 18.48
C ASP A 144 2.62 -3.28 18.89
N ALA A 145 3.27 -4.19 18.17
CA ALA A 145 4.65 -4.57 18.43
C ALA A 145 5.62 -3.39 18.24
N SER A 146 6.65 -3.31 19.09
CA SER A 146 7.70 -2.30 18.95
C SER A 146 8.52 -2.47 17.67
N THR A 147 9.21 -1.42 17.24
CA THR A 147 10.09 -1.46 16.05
C THR A 147 11.18 -2.52 16.17
N GLU A 148 11.72 -2.76 17.38
CA GLU A 148 12.72 -3.80 17.66
C GLU A 148 12.10 -5.20 17.48
N THR A 149 10.85 -5.38 17.91
CA THR A 149 10.13 -6.66 17.72
C THR A 149 9.84 -6.91 16.25
N GLN A 150 9.42 -5.86 15.52
CA GLN A 150 9.19 -5.92 14.07
C GLN A 150 10.49 -6.29 13.32
N ALA A 151 11.63 -5.68 13.67
CA ALA A 151 12.93 -6.01 13.11
C ALA A 151 13.32 -7.47 13.39
N LYS A 152 13.07 -8.00 14.62
CA LYS A 152 13.27 -9.41 14.94
C LYS A 152 12.35 -10.32 14.11
N CYS A 153 11.09 -9.95 13.91
CA CYS A 153 10.17 -10.71 13.06
C CYS A 153 10.69 -10.79 11.61
N LEU A 154 11.17 -9.67 11.03
CA LEU A 154 11.77 -9.66 9.70
C LEU A 154 13.00 -10.59 9.63
N SER A 155 13.89 -10.53 10.60
CA SER A 155 15.12 -11.35 10.59
C SER A 155 14.84 -12.82 10.82
N GLN A 156 13.89 -13.19 11.68
CA GLN A 156 13.65 -14.57 12.09
C GLN A 156 12.55 -15.25 11.29
N ALA A 157 11.40 -14.59 11.13
CA ALA A 157 10.21 -15.12 10.45
C ALA A 157 10.08 -14.69 8.99
N GLY A 158 10.86 -13.70 8.53
CA GLY A 158 10.76 -13.17 7.19
C GLY A 158 9.56 -12.23 6.96
N VAL A 159 8.75 -11.97 7.97
CA VAL A 159 7.58 -11.09 7.85
C VAL A 159 7.37 -10.30 9.13
N CYS A 160 6.96 -9.02 8.99
CA CYS A 160 6.42 -8.23 10.08
C CYS A 160 5.20 -7.42 9.63
N PHE A 161 4.43 -6.94 10.59
CA PHE A 161 3.35 -5.99 10.35
C PHE A 161 3.74 -4.61 10.88
N CYS A 162 3.77 -3.65 9.96
CA CYS A 162 4.02 -2.26 10.28
C CYS A 162 2.68 -1.54 10.44
N PHE A 163 2.21 -1.41 11.68
CA PHE A 163 0.94 -0.76 11.98
C PHE A 163 1.08 0.76 11.81
N ALA A 164 0.38 1.34 10.83
CA ALA A 164 0.54 2.74 10.41
C ALA A 164 0.41 3.75 11.55
N VAL A 165 -0.43 3.48 12.55
CA VAL A 165 -0.61 4.37 13.73
C VAL A 165 0.69 4.56 14.51
N ASN A 166 1.49 3.50 14.64
CA ASN A 166 2.73 3.52 15.40
C ASN A 166 3.88 4.17 14.62
N HIS A 167 3.81 4.12 13.30
CA HIS A 167 4.89 4.60 12.44
C HIS A 167 4.70 6.03 11.92
N HIS A 168 3.47 6.56 11.93
CA HIS A 168 3.16 7.89 11.42
C HIS A 168 2.53 8.80 12.49
N PRO A 169 3.22 9.07 13.61
CA PRO A 169 2.64 9.85 14.72
C PRO A 169 2.27 11.28 14.32
N ALA A 170 2.95 11.86 13.33
CA ALA A 170 2.70 13.21 12.84
C ALA A 170 1.30 13.37 12.18
N VAL A 171 0.72 12.29 11.66
CA VAL A 171 -0.62 12.30 11.05
C VAL A 171 -1.70 12.71 12.06
N LYS A 172 -1.43 12.64 13.37
CA LYS A 172 -2.33 13.12 14.43
C LYS A 172 -2.80 14.55 14.21
N HIS A 173 -1.97 15.42 13.63
CA HIS A 173 -2.32 16.82 13.36
C HIS A 173 -3.39 16.99 12.28
N ALA A 174 -3.46 16.07 11.29
CA ALA A 174 -4.47 16.07 10.25
C ALA A 174 -5.73 15.26 10.61
N MET A 175 -5.67 14.38 11.61
CA MET A 175 -6.75 13.41 11.90
C MET A 175 -8.10 14.03 12.27
N PRO A 176 -8.20 15.09 13.11
CA PRO A 176 -9.49 15.70 13.43
C PRO A 176 -10.17 16.23 12.17
N THR A 177 -9.43 16.99 11.35
CA THR A 177 -9.92 17.55 10.09
C THR A 177 -10.35 16.44 9.11
N ARG A 178 -9.53 15.40 8.91
CA ARG A 178 -9.87 14.26 8.02
C ARG A 178 -11.15 13.55 8.46
N LYS A 179 -11.36 13.38 9.77
CA LYS A 179 -12.61 12.80 10.30
C LYS A 179 -13.80 13.68 10.02
N SER A 180 -13.64 15.00 10.20
CA SER A 180 -14.70 15.99 9.97
C SER A 180 -15.09 16.08 8.50
N LEU A 181 -14.11 16.04 7.58
CA LEU A 181 -14.36 16.07 6.12
C LEU A 181 -15.15 14.85 5.63
N GLY A 182 -14.91 13.67 6.16
CA GLY A 182 -15.70 12.47 5.89
C GLY A 182 -15.51 11.83 4.50
N PHE A 183 -14.69 12.43 3.62
CA PHE A 183 -14.34 11.92 2.30
C PHE A 183 -12.85 11.54 2.20
N PRO A 184 -12.43 10.74 1.19
CA PRO A 184 -11.02 10.43 0.96
C PRO A 184 -10.20 11.69 0.67
N THR A 185 -9.00 11.76 1.23
CA THR A 185 -8.05 12.86 1.02
C THR A 185 -6.73 12.30 0.47
N ILE A 186 -5.78 13.13 0.10
CA ILE A 186 -4.46 12.72 -0.37
C ILE A 186 -3.78 11.72 0.59
N PHE A 187 -4.04 11.81 1.90
CA PHE A 187 -3.56 10.84 2.88
C PHE A 187 -3.99 9.39 2.64
N ASN A 188 -5.08 9.17 1.90
CA ASN A 188 -5.49 7.81 1.53
C ASN A 188 -4.59 7.22 0.44
N ALA A 189 -4.11 8.05 -0.47
CA ALA A 189 -3.23 7.63 -1.55
C ALA A 189 -1.75 7.50 -1.08
N ILE A 190 -1.27 8.40 -0.21
CA ILE A 190 0.16 8.41 0.16
C ILE A 190 0.54 7.36 1.22
N GLY A 191 -0.42 6.78 1.96
CA GLY A 191 -0.13 5.74 2.94
C GLY A 191 0.75 4.61 2.40
N PRO A 192 0.40 3.97 1.28
CA PRO A 192 1.21 2.94 0.64
C PRO A 192 2.61 3.38 0.21
N LEU A 193 2.82 4.67 -0.05
CA LEU A 193 4.11 5.24 -0.46
C LEU A 193 5.10 5.44 0.70
N THR A 194 4.70 5.12 1.94
CA THR A 194 5.43 5.50 3.15
C THR A 194 5.75 4.33 4.06
N ASN A 195 6.09 3.17 3.47
CA ASN A 195 6.46 1.98 4.23
C ASN A 195 7.62 2.28 5.19
N PRO A 196 7.46 2.05 6.51
CA PRO A 196 8.44 2.46 7.51
C PRO A 196 9.72 1.60 7.55
N ALA A 197 9.73 0.47 6.87
CA ALA A 197 10.91 -0.38 6.74
C ALA A 197 11.69 -0.11 5.44
N GLY A 198 11.21 0.80 4.57
CA GLY A 198 11.88 1.15 3.32
C GLY A 198 11.86 0.02 2.30
N ALA A 199 10.67 -0.57 2.03
CA ALA A 199 10.53 -1.68 1.08
C ALA A 199 11.15 -1.37 -0.29
N ASP A 200 11.98 -2.29 -0.78
CA ASP A 200 12.62 -2.22 -2.09
C ASP A 200 11.65 -2.48 -3.25
N PHE A 201 10.66 -3.35 -2.99
CA PHE A 201 9.68 -3.82 -3.96
C PHE A 201 8.28 -3.68 -3.37
N GLN A 202 7.36 -3.13 -4.15
CA GLN A 202 6.01 -2.88 -3.66
C GLN A 202 4.94 -3.34 -4.65
N LEU A 203 3.90 -4.01 -4.14
CA LEU A 203 2.64 -4.17 -4.85
C LEU A 203 1.61 -3.27 -4.17
N ILE A 204 1.08 -2.32 -4.93
CA ILE A 204 0.09 -1.36 -4.43
C ILE A 204 -1.20 -1.48 -5.21
N GLY A 205 -2.28 -1.83 -4.51
CA GLY A 205 -3.62 -1.74 -5.06
C GLY A 205 -4.21 -0.34 -4.89
N VAL A 206 -4.84 0.18 -5.93
CA VAL A 206 -5.49 1.49 -5.90
C VAL A 206 -7.00 1.36 -6.17
N TYR A 207 -7.79 2.18 -5.46
CA TYR A 207 -9.26 2.14 -5.55
C TYR A 207 -9.85 2.79 -6.81
N LYS A 208 -9.02 3.48 -7.60
CA LYS A 208 -9.38 4.19 -8.83
C LYS A 208 -8.35 3.92 -9.90
N ASP A 209 -8.80 3.72 -11.14
CA ASP A 209 -7.92 3.48 -12.30
C ASP A 209 -7.00 4.67 -12.59
N GLU A 210 -7.50 5.89 -12.40
CA GLU A 210 -6.77 7.15 -12.61
C GLU A 210 -5.54 7.28 -11.69
N LEU A 211 -5.49 6.54 -10.58
CA LEU A 211 -4.34 6.53 -9.65
C LEU A 211 -3.21 5.59 -10.07
N VAL A 212 -3.44 4.66 -11.00
CA VAL A 212 -2.45 3.60 -11.32
C VAL A 212 -1.13 4.21 -11.80
N VAL A 213 -1.18 5.06 -12.83
CA VAL A 213 0.02 5.68 -13.41
C VAL A 213 0.66 6.72 -12.46
N PRO A 214 -0.08 7.69 -11.88
CA PRO A 214 0.52 8.65 -10.95
C PRO A 214 1.19 7.99 -9.73
N MET A 215 0.59 6.92 -9.20
CA MET A 215 1.15 6.17 -8.08
C MET A 215 2.45 5.44 -8.46
N ALA A 216 2.47 4.79 -9.64
CA ALA A 216 3.65 4.11 -10.15
C ALA A 216 4.81 5.09 -10.40
N GLN A 217 4.51 6.27 -10.98
CA GLN A 217 5.50 7.31 -11.17
C GLN A 217 6.02 7.88 -9.85
N ALA A 218 5.14 8.10 -8.87
CA ALA A 218 5.55 8.57 -7.54
C ALA A 218 6.49 7.57 -6.85
N LEU A 219 6.27 6.25 -7.00
CA LEU A 219 7.18 5.23 -6.48
C LEU A 219 8.57 5.31 -7.10
N LEU A 220 8.68 5.53 -8.42
CA LEU A 220 9.96 5.76 -9.09
C LEU A 220 10.66 7.01 -8.54
N ASN A 221 9.93 8.13 -8.44
CA ASN A 221 10.45 9.39 -7.91
C ASN A 221 10.95 9.25 -6.46
N LEU A 222 10.32 8.36 -5.68
CA LEU A 222 10.68 8.04 -4.30
C LEU A 222 11.81 7.01 -4.18
N GLY A 223 12.35 6.52 -5.30
CA GLY A 223 13.51 5.64 -5.33
C GLY A 223 13.21 4.17 -5.05
N VAL A 224 11.95 3.72 -5.18
CA VAL A 224 11.60 2.30 -5.08
C VAL A 224 12.20 1.55 -6.26
N LYS A 225 12.87 0.43 -6.00
CA LYS A 225 13.58 -0.33 -7.05
C LYS A 225 12.65 -0.93 -8.09
N ARG A 226 11.53 -1.50 -7.61
CA ARG A 226 10.47 -2.04 -8.46
C ARG A 226 9.13 -1.90 -7.78
N ALA A 227 8.10 -1.61 -8.55
CA ALA A 227 6.73 -1.61 -8.05
C ALA A 227 5.76 -2.13 -9.10
N MET A 228 4.66 -2.68 -8.63
CA MET A 228 3.44 -2.95 -9.38
C MET A 228 2.31 -2.15 -8.77
N VAL A 229 1.65 -1.34 -9.58
CA VAL A 229 0.41 -0.67 -9.17
C VAL A 229 -0.75 -1.28 -9.94
N VAL A 230 -1.78 -1.70 -9.24
CA VAL A 230 -2.85 -2.51 -9.81
C VAL A 230 -4.24 -1.94 -9.52
N HIS A 231 -5.13 -2.07 -10.51
CA HIS A 231 -6.56 -1.79 -10.38
C HIS A 231 -7.34 -2.75 -11.26
N SER A 232 -8.29 -3.47 -10.71
CA SER A 232 -9.12 -4.42 -11.46
C SER A 232 -10.31 -3.74 -12.11
N HIS A 233 -10.71 -4.21 -13.29
CA HIS A 233 -11.83 -3.65 -14.05
C HIS A 233 -13.20 -3.77 -13.33
N ASP A 234 -13.30 -4.58 -12.28
CA ASP A 234 -14.46 -4.64 -11.39
C ASP A 234 -14.34 -3.74 -10.14
N GLY A 235 -13.33 -2.88 -10.12
CA GLY A 235 -13.11 -1.88 -9.07
C GLY A 235 -12.34 -2.37 -7.85
N LEU A 236 -11.77 -3.59 -7.88
CA LEU A 236 -10.94 -4.09 -6.79
C LEU A 236 -9.52 -3.49 -6.85
N ASP A 237 -8.95 -3.26 -5.68
CA ASP A 237 -7.56 -2.82 -5.48
C ASP A 237 -6.61 -4.02 -5.30
N GLU A 238 -6.79 -5.09 -6.12
CA GLU A 238 -6.04 -6.33 -6.04
C GLU A 238 -5.84 -6.92 -7.45
N LEU A 239 -4.86 -7.82 -7.62
CA LEU A 239 -4.85 -8.74 -8.75
C LEU A 239 -6.04 -9.70 -8.60
N SER A 240 -6.98 -9.64 -9.55
CA SER A 240 -8.29 -10.23 -9.37
C SER A 240 -8.47 -11.52 -10.17
N THR A 241 -9.16 -12.49 -9.56
CA THR A 241 -9.71 -13.68 -10.25
C THR A 241 -11.14 -13.44 -10.75
N THR A 242 -11.72 -12.25 -10.50
CA THR A 242 -13.10 -11.93 -10.86
C THR A 242 -13.20 -11.11 -12.15
N ALA A 243 -12.15 -10.33 -12.47
CA ALA A 243 -12.06 -9.54 -13.71
C ALA A 243 -10.59 -9.36 -14.12
N PRO A 244 -10.31 -8.93 -15.37
CA PRO A 244 -8.98 -8.49 -15.77
C PRO A 244 -8.49 -7.33 -14.90
N THR A 245 -7.20 -7.27 -14.64
CA THR A 245 -6.57 -6.24 -13.81
C THR A 245 -5.57 -5.44 -14.64
N ARG A 246 -5.71 -4.13 -14.62
CA ARG A 246 -4.69 -3.21 -15.14
C ARG A 246 -3.52 -3.18 -14.19
N VAL A 247 -2.32 -3.36 -14.73
CA VAL A 247 -1.06 -3.39 -14.00
C VAL A 247 -0.10 -2.40 -14.63
N VAL A 248 0.48 -1.53 -13.82
CA VAL A 248 1.61 -0.69 -14.22
C VAL A 248 2.84 -1.10 -13.42
N HIS A 249 3.85 -1.57 -14.13
CA HIS A 249 5.16 -1.86 -13.59
C HIS A 249 6.02 -0.59 -13.59
N ALA A 250 6.65 -0.32 -12.46
CA ALA A 250 7.65 0.73 -12.30
C ALA A 250 9.01 0.05 -12.07
N VAL A 251 9.87 0.05 -13.08
CA VAL A 251 11.14 -0.69 -13.08
C VAL A 251 12.20 0.11 -13.82
N ASN A 252 13.40 0.23 -13.24
CA ASN A 252 14.57 0.87 -13.87
C ASN A 252 14.28 2.28 -14.41
N GLY A 253 13.46 3.06 -13.72
CA GLY A 253 13.09 4.41 -14.11
C GLY A 253 12.06 4.50 -15.23
N GLN A 254 11.44 3.39 -15.62
CA GLN A 254 10.44 3.30 -16.68
C GLN A 254 9.13 2.72 -16.17
N LEU A 255 8.04 3.10 -16.83
CA LEU A 255 6.73 2.52 -16.63
C LEU A 255 6.39 1.60 -17.82
N ALA A 256 5.87 0.42 -17.51
CA ALA A 256 5.31 -0.51 -18.49
C ALA A 256 3.92 -0.94 -18.04
N GLU A 257 2.98 -0.99 -18.95
CA GLU A 257 1.58 -1.33 -18.65
C GLU A 257 1.20 -2.65 -19.30
N GLU A 258 0.43 -3.45 -18.57
CA GLU A 258 -0.19 -4.68 -19.07
C GLU A 258 -1.59 -4.89 -18.47
N ILE A 259 -2.35 -5.77 -19.08
CA ILE A 259 -3.60 -6.30 -18.51
C ILE A 259 -3.35 -7.75 -18.13
N VAL A 260 -3.53 -8.08 -16.85
CA VAL A 260 -3.44 -9.44 -16.33
C VAL A 260 -4.83 -10.03 -16.24
N ASP A 261 -5.09 -11.11 -16.96
CA ASP A 261 -6.31 -11.91 -16.85
C ASP A 261 -5.97 -13.26 -16.21
N ALA A 262 -6.54 -13.51 -15.03
CA ALA A 262 -6.32 -14.76 -14.29
C ALA A 262 -6.68 -16.02 -15.09
N SER A 263 -7.63 -15.93 -16.04
CA SER A 263 -8.02 -17.06 -16.89
C SER A 263 -6.93 -17.46 -17.90
N GLU A 264 -6.12 -16.52 -18.35
CA GLU A 264 -4.97 -16.78 -19.24
C GLU A 264 -3.82 -17.48 -18.50
N LEU A 265 -3.80 -17.36 -17.16
CA LEU A 265 -2.86 -18.07 -16.29
C LEU A 265 -3.38 -19.42 -15.80
N GLY A 266 -4.51 -19.89 -16.36
CA GLY A 266 -5.13 -21.17 -15.99
C GLY A 266 -5.94 -21.14 -14.70
N LEU A 267 -6.18 -19.98 -14.09
CA LEU A 267 -7.03 -19.82 -12.94
C LEU A 267 -8.49 -19.68 -13.36
N ARG A 268 -9.40 -20.25 -12.57
CA ARG A 268 -10.83 -20.14 -12.83
C ARG A 268 -11.32 -18.74 -12.50
N ARG A 269 -11.99 -18.09 -13.46
CA ARG A 269 -12.74 -16.86 -13.17
C ARG A 269 -13.93 -17.17 -12.26
N VAL A 270 -14.06 -16.42 -11.19
CA VAL A 270 -15.11 -16.55 -10.18
C VAL A 270 -15.91 -15.24 -10.07
N LYS A 271 -17.00 -15.25 -9.31
CA LYS A 271 -17.75 -14.02 -9.00
C LYS A 271 -17.16 -13.34 -7.77
N ILE A 272 -17.36 -12.04 -7.65
CA ILE A 272 -16.87 -11.26 -6.50
C ILE A 272 -17.43 -11.78 -5.16
N GLU A 273 -18.65 -12.34 -5.17
CA GLU A 273 -19.26 -12.95 -4.00
C GLU A 273 -18.49 -14.17 -3.49
N ASP A 274 -17.85 -14.94 -4.40
CA ASP A 274 -17.08 -16.14 -4.08
C ASP A 274 -15.76 -15.83 -3.35
N VAL A 275 -15.30 -14.58 -3.42
CA VAL A 275 -14.07 -14.09 -2.78
C VAL A 275 -14.33 -13.03 -1.69
N ARG A 276 -15.58 -12.89 -1.25
CA ARG A 276 -15.97 -11.95 -0.21
C ARG A 276 -16.00 -12.58 1.18
N ALA A 277 -15.22 -12.05 2.10
CA ALA A 277 -15.36 -12.38 3.52
C ALA A 277 -16.59 -11.69 4.11
N ARG A 278 -17.29 -12.37 5.01
CA ARG A 278 -18.47 -11.86 5.71
C ARG A 278 -18.09 -10.83 6.78
N ASP A 279 -17.05 -11.13 7.54
CA ASP A 279 -16.57 -10.38 8.69
C ASP A 279 -15.05 -10.61 8.88
N VAL A 280 -14.50 -10.09 9.97
CA VAL A 280 -13.08 -10.21 10.33
C VAL A 280 -12.70 -11.66 10.63
N GLU A 281 -13.52 -12.35 11.39
CA GLU A 281 -13.33 -13.75 11.80
C GLU A 281 -13.30 -14.66 10.58
N HIS A 282 -14.24 -14.50 9.65
CA HIS A 282 -14.24 -15.24 8.40
C HIS A 282 -13.02 -14.93 7.54
N SER A 283 -12.55 -13.66 7.48
CA SER A 283 -11.31 -13.33 6.78
C SER A 283 -10.08 -14.01 7.41
N ALA A 284 -10.04 -14.10 8.74
CA ALA A 284 -8.98 -14.82 9.45
C ALA A 284 -9.05 -16.34 9.18
N GLU A 285 -10.24 -16.94 9.15
CA GLU A 285 -10.44 -18.35 8.77
C GLU A 285 -9.99 -18.63 7.34
N ILE A 286 -10.31 -17.74 6.39
CA ILE A 286 -9.84 -17.83 5.01
C ILE A 286 -8.30 -17.84 4.96
N ILE A 287 -7.63 -16.93 5.67
CA ILE A 287 -6.16 -16.91 5.71
C ILE A 287 -5.62 -18.21 6.31
N ARG A 288 -6.19 -18.74 7.40
CA ARG A 288 -5.78 -20.03 7.96
C ARG A 288 -5.96 -21.18 6.94
N SER A 289 -7.06 -21.18 6.16
CA SER A 289 -7.28 -22.21 5.13
C SER A 289 -6.24 -22.12 4.00
N ILE A 290 -5.88 -20.90 3.59
CA ILE A 290 -4.84 -20.65 2.56
C ILE A 290 -3.47 -21.17 3.03
N VAL A 291 -3.04 -20.82 4.24
CA VAL A 291 -1.74 -21.28 4.77
C VAL A 291 -1.73 -22.79 5.09
N SER A 292 -2.90 -23.39 5.23
CA SER A 292 -3.07 -24.86 5.32
C SER A 292 -3.18 -25.55 3.96
N ASN A 293 -2.87 -24.83 2.86
CA ASN A 293 -2.86 -25.32 1.48
C ASN A 293 -4.19 -25.91 1.01
N GLN A 294 -5.31 -25.32 1.43
CA GLN A 294 -6.64 -25.75 0.94
C GLN A 294 -6.96 -25.04 -0.39
N PRO A 295 -7.30 -25.81 -1.46
CA PRO A 295 -7.63 -25.23 -2.75
C PRO A 295 -9.00 -24.56 -2.70
N THR A 296 -9.02 -23.22 -2.79
CA THR A 296 -10.24 -22.41 -2.76
C THR A 296 -10.07 -21.20 -3.69
N ALA A 297 -11.17 -20.56 -4.10
CA ALA A 297 -11.13 -19.31 -4.86
C ALA A 297 -10.36 -18.20 -4.12
N PHE A 298 -10.39 -18.20 -2.79
CA PHE A 298 -9.58 -17.30 -1.97
C PHE A 298 -8.08 -17.58 -2.10
N ALA A 299 -7.69 -18.86 -2.11
CA ALA A 299 -6.30 -19.25 -2.31
C ALA A 299 -5.79 -18.85 -3.70
N ASP A 300 -6.59 -19.07 -4.75
CA ASP A 300 -6.26 -18.68 -6.12
C ASP A 300 -5.98 -17.16 -6.21
N MET A 301 -6.83 -16.32 -5.61
CA MET A 301 -6.67 -14.87 -5.61
C MET A 301 -5.44 -14.42 -4.81
N ALA A 302 -5.20 -15.00 -3.63
CA ALA A 302 -4.02 -14.68 -2.84
C ALA A 302 -2.72 -15.13 -3.52
N MET A 303 -2.74 -16.30 -4.18
CA MET A 303 -1.61 -16.82 -4.94
C MET A 303 -1.34 -15.97 -6.19
N LEU A 304 -2.38 -15.53 -6.91
CA LEU A 304 -2.22 -14.63 -8.06
C LEU A 304 -1.50 -13.33 -7.65
N THR A 305 -1.90 -12.74 -6.52
CA THR A 305 -1.28 -11.53 -5.98
C THR A 305 0.18 -11.80 -5.55
N GLY A 306 0.44 -12.89 -4.84
CA GLY A 306 1.79 -13.27 -4.43
C GLY A 306 2.68 -13.64 -5.60
N TRP A 307 2.17 -14.45 -6.55
CA TRP A 307 2.90 -14.85 -7.75
C TRP A 307 3.19 -13.68 -8.68
N GLY A 308 2.23 -12.76 -8.87
CA GLY A 308 2.43 -11.57 -9.69
C GLY A 308 3.62 -10.75 -9.20
N LEU A 309 3.71 -10.48 -7.89
CA LEU A 309 4.85 -9.77 -7.32
C LEU A 309 6.15 -10.59 -7.41
N TYR A 310 6.09 -11.89 -7.16
CA TYR A 310 7.24 -12.79 -7.31
C TYR A 310 7.76 -12.79 -8.75
N ALA A 311 6.88 -12.90 -9.73
CA ALA A 311 7.23 -12.88 -11.15
C ALA A 311 7.87 -11.54 -11.55
N ALA A 312 7.31 -10.42 -11.09
CA ALA A 312 7.87 -9.10 -11.34
C ALA A 312 9.28 -8.92 -10.76
N ILE A 313 9.65 -9.67 -9.72
CA ILE A 313 10.98 -9.60 -9.11
C ILE A 313 12.00 -10.42 -9.89
N PHE A 314 11.62 -11.61 -10.36
CA PHE A 314 12.57 -12.60 -10.85
C PHE A 314 12.58 -12.79 -12.37
N PHE A 315 11.53 -12.38 -13.08
CA PHE A 315 11.35 -12.73 -14.50
C PHE A 315 11.12 -11.53 -15.43
N THR A 316 11.18 -10.28 -14.92
CA THR A 316 11.03 -9.05 -15.74
C THR A 316 12.31 -8.24 -15.88
#